data_8d4c2590829f849719c9bb988ab1e7c7
#
_entry.id   8d4c2590829f849719c9bb988ab1e7c7
#
_cell.length_a   1.000
_cell.length_b   1.000
_cell.length_c   1.000
_cell.angle_alpha   90.00
_cell.angle_beta   90.00
_cell.angle_gamma   90.00
#
_symmetry.space_group_name_H-M   'P 1'
#
loop_
_entity.id
_entity.type
_entity.pdbx_description
1 polymer ?
#
loop_
_entity_poly.entity_id
_entity_poly.type
_entity_poly.pdbx_seq_one_letter_code
_entity_poly.pdbx_strand_id
1 'polypeptide(L)'
;MNGKEGNPNGYVNNLFYSNNKLANSWHDDGQDWYFFKDGRKYTGWGIDGNGECYYVNGKYANGQHNGENYVNGKISTNAQPLNMPQYYQGDARWGSKRYGLSTMRNTGCVPTSLAMVFSGLGKQVKPTDVADVIYYNTNEFNKREVGTSGRGAAYAIRHYGFNYSVIQSKEQLVQALQSGRPVFAAMANGYFVKGNYYTHAVILSGYQNGKTKAMDPDNAYTTGKWYDVNNIWNQRSFDPADTIMGGSFMVIGSN
;
A
#
# COMPACT_ATOMS: atom_id res chain seq x y z
N MET A 1 50.26 13.34 41.90
CA MET A 1 49.23 14.13 41.17
C MET A 1 48.04 13.23 40.89
N ASN A 2 47.00 13.31 41.72
CA ASN A 2 45.80 12.50 41.55
C ASN A 2 44.91 13.20 40.54
N GLY A 3 44.98 12.74 39.28
CA GLY A 3 43.96 13.12 38.27
C GLY A 3 42.60 12.54 38.71
N LYS A 4 41.66 13.40 39.11
CA LYS A 4 40.27 13.04 39.18
C LYS A 4 39.84 12.71 37.75
N GLU A 5 39.70 11.42 37.43
CA GLU A 5 38.98 10.99 36.24
C GLU A 5 37.57 11.56 36.38
N GLY A 6 37.26 12.56 35.57
CA GLY A 6 35.92 13.14 35.48
C GLY A 6 34.96 12.05 35.07
N ASN A 7 33.84 12.02 35.76
CA ASN A 7 32.77 11.07 35.48
C ASN A 7 32.26 11.35 34.05
N PRO A 8 32.51 10.50 33.03
CA PRO A 8 32.10 10.82 31.67
C PRO A 8 30.60 10.77 31.58
N ASN A 9 30.02 11.93 31.29
CA ASN A 9 28.66 12.08 30.78
C ASN A 9 28.76 12.65 29.36
N GLY A 10 28.11 12.05 28.42
CA GLY A 10 28.19 12.44 27.01
C GLY A 10 29.04 11.51 26.14
N TYR A 11 29.38 11.98 24.95
CA TYR A 11 30.11 11.18 23.96
C TYR A 11 31.62 11.10 24.25
N VAL A 12 32.12 9.88 24.34
CA VAL A 12 33.54 9.57 24.34
C VAL A 12 33.80 8.47 23.32
N ASN A 13 34.67 8.72 22.33
CA ASN A 13 34.99 7.78 21.25
C ASN A 13 33.75 7.23 20.53
N ASN A 14 32.79 8.11 20.22
CA ASN A 14 31.49 7.77 19.55
C ASN A 14 30.54 6.88 20.36
N LEU A 15 30.81 6.69 21.66
CA LEU A 15 29.89 6.02 22.59
C LEU A 15 29.40 7.01 23.62
N PHE A 16 28.11 6.96 23.91
CA PHE A 16 27.48 7.84 24.89
C PHE A 16 27.54 7.19 26.29
N TYR A 17 28.02 7.96 27.25
CA TYR A 17 28.13 7.56 28.65
C TYR A 17 27.17 8.36 29.52
N SER A 18 26.59 7.70 30.51
CA SER A 18 25.83 8.31 31.57
C SER A 18 26.32 7.75 32.92
N ASN A 19 26.72 8.62 33.82
CA ASN A 19 27.26 8.25 35.13
C ASN A 19 28.39 7.21 35.04
N ASN A 20 29.36 7.44 34.17
CA ASN A 20 30.54 6.57 33.96
C ASN A 20 30.23 5.18 33.34
N LYS A 21 29.05 4.96 32.85
CA LYS A 21 28.62 3.70 32.20
C LYS A 21 28.14 3.98 30.79
N LEU A 22 28.29 3.03 29.89
CA LEU A 22 27.65 3.08 28.59
C LEU A 22 26.16 3.23 28.77
N ALA A 23 25.58 4.21 28.07
CA ALA A 23 24.16 4.47 28.17
C ALA A 23 23.34 3.29 27.64
N ASN A 24 22.36 2.91 28.42
CA ASN A 24 21.31 1.95 28.07
C ASN A 24 19.99 2.55 28.51
N SER A 25 18.99 2.63 27.63
CA SER A 25 17.74 3.33 27.84
C SER A 25 17.72 4.77 27.30
N TRP A 26 16.72 5.55 27.66
CA TRP A 26 16.56 6.94 27.23
C TRP A 26 17.52 7.89 27.93
N HIS A 27 18.25 8.65 27.14
CA HIS A 27 19.13 9.73 27.62
C HIS A 27 19.07 10.93 26.68
N ASP A 28 19.19 12.11 27.24
CA ASP A 28 19.40 13.36 26.50
C ASP A 28 20.86 13.46 26.12
N ASP A 29 21.16 13.61 24.83
CA ASP A 29 22.52 13.75 24.32
C ASP A 29 22.98 15.22 24.19
N GLY A 30 22.18 16.13 24.72
CA GLY A 30 22.41 17.59 24.63
C GLY A 30 21.78 18.22 23.39
N GLN A 31 21.21 17.44 22.51
CA GLN A 31 20.42 17.90 21.35
C GLN A 31 18.97 17.41 21.42
N ASP A 32 18.78 16.17 21.89
CA ASP A 32 17.47 15.56 22.01
C ASP A 32 17.55 14.25 22.81
N TRP A 33 16.39 13.69 23.17
CA TRP A 33 16.27 12.39 23.84
C TRP A 33 16.36 11.24 22.83
N TYR A 34 17.26 10.27 23.13
CA TYR A 34 17.44 9.06 22.33
C TYR A 34 17.49 7.82 23.22
N PHE A 35 17.00 6.72 22.69
CA PHE A 35 17.16 5.41 23.29
C PHE A 35 18.51 4.83 22.88
N PHE A 36 19.35 4.54 23.87
CA PHE A 36 20.67 3.96 23.67
C PHE A 36 20.69 2.50 24.08
N LYS A 37 21.56 1.74 23.42
CA LYS A 37 21.99 0.42 23.83
C LYS A 37 23.51 0.34 23.68
N ASP A 38 24.19 0.00 24.77
CA ASP A 38 25.65 -0.06 24.84
C ASP A 38 26.32 1.22 24.31
N GLY A 39 25.79 2.38 24.70
CA GLY A 39 26.27 3.70 24.32
C GLY A 39 26.01 4.12 22.88
N ARG A 40 25.23 3.37 22.09
CA ARG A 40 24.88 3.68 20.70
C ARG A 40 23.39 3.98 20.57
N LYS A 41 23.02 4.93 19.71
CA LYS A 41 21.61 5.14 19.34
C LYS A 41 21.08 3.84 18.75
N TYR A 42 20.04 3.30 19.34
CA TYR A 42 19.58 1.93 19.05
C TYR A 42 18.63 1.87 17.85
N THR A 43 18.78 0.84 17.04
CA THR A 43 17.79 0.44 16.03
C THR A 43 17.41 -1.02 16.26
N GLY A 44 16.13 -1.29 16.47
CA GLY A 44 15.59 -2.62 16.75
C GLY A 44 14.52 -2.62 17.83
N TRP A 45 14.07 -3.81 18.23
CA TRP A 45 13.12 -3.98 19.33
C TRP A 45 13.81 -3.79 20.68
N GLY A 46 13.23 -2.94 21.51
CA GLY A 46 13.69 -2.68 22.87
C GLY A 46 12.51 -2.46 23.80
N ILE A 47 12.77 -2.51 25.11
CA ILE A 47 11.76 -2.33 26.16
C ILE A 47 12.06 -1.04 26.92
N ASP A 48 11.04 -0.20 27.10
CA ASP A 48 11.09 0.99 27.95
C ASP A 48 9.84 1.10 28.83
N GLY A 49 9.56 2.30 29.41
CA GLY A 49 8.39 2.57 30.21
C GLY A 49 7.04 2.37 29.49
N ASN A 50 7.04 2.36 28.17
CA ASN A 50 5.88 2.10 27.31
C ASN A 50 5.78 0.61 26.88
N GLY A 51 6.66 -0.25 27.41
CA GLY A 51 6.79 -1.65 27.05
C GLY A 51 7.67 -1.89 25.83
N GLU A 52 7.46 -2.98 25.09
CA GLU A 52 8.22 -3.33 23.90
C GLU A 52 7.92 -2.36 22.74
N CYS A 53 8.94 -1.71 22.21
CA CYS A 53 8.85 -0.73 21.11
C CYS A 53 9.97 -0.96 20.10
N TYR A 54 9.71 -0.64 18.83
CA TYR A 54 10.73 -0.61 17.78
C TYR A 54 11.33 0.78 17.65
N TYR A 55 12.64 0.85 17.60
CA TYR A 55 13.41 2.09 17.50
C TYR A 55 14.14 2.16 16.16
N VAL A 56 14.32 3.37 15.67
CA VAL A 56 15.17 3.70 14.52
C VAL A 56 16.07 4.86 14.91
N ASN A 57 17.38 4.60 14.94
CA ASN A 57 18.40 5.57 15.35
C ASN A 57 18.05 6.26 16.70
N GLY A 58 17.64 5.47 17.68
CA GLY A 58 17.30 5.93 19.03
C GLY A 58 15.97 6.65 19.21
N LYS A 59 15.15 6.78 18.17
CA LYS A 59 13.80 7.32 18.24
C LYS A 59 12.77 6.21 18.06
N TYR A 60 11.57 6.40 18.60
CA TYR A 60 10.46 5.52 18.23
C TYR A 60 10.25 5.48 16.72
N ALA A 61 10.15 4.28 16.17
CA ALA A 61 9.82 4.10 14.76
C ALA A 61 8.46 4.72 14.44
N ASN A 62 8.39 5.45 13.32
CA ASN A 62 7.16 5.96 12.74
C ASN A 62 7.19 5.74 11.24
N GLY A 63 6.03 5.36 10.64
CA GLY A 63 5.94 5.00 9.23
C GLY A 63 6.42 3.57 8.93
N GLN A 64 6.82 3.34 7.70
CA GLN A 64 7.21 2.01 7.21
C GLN A 64 8.64 1.64 7.57
N HIS A 65 8.81 0.53 8.29
CA HIS A 65 10.10 -0.09 8.59
C HIS A 65 9.96 -1.61 8.54
N ASN A 66 10.87 -2.30 7.85
CA ASN A 66 10.88 -3.77 7.75
C ASN A 66 9.54 -4.40 7.31
N GLY A 67 8.76 -3.71 6.47
CA GLY A 67 7.46 -4.19 5.98
C GLY A 67 6.28 -3.96 6.90
N GLU A 68 6.50 -3.40 8.10
CA GLU A 68 5.48 -3.06 9.07
C GLU A 68 5.30 -1.54 9.17
N ASN A 69 4.11 -1.09 9.51
CA ASN A 69 3.82 0.31 9.78
C ASN A 69 3.83 0.57 11.29
N TYR A 70 4.60 1.55 11.71
CA TYR A 70 4.79 1.90 13.12
C TYR A 70 4.18 3.26 13.46
N VAL A 71 3.66 3.37 14.67
CA VAL A 71 3.29 4.64 15.31
C VAL A 71 3.84 4.61 16.72
N ASN A 72 4.75 5.56 17.03
CA ASN A 72 5.41 5.66 18.32
C ASN A 72 6.02 4.32 18.80
N GLY A 73 6.75 3.66 17.90
CA GLY A 73 7.44 2.40 18.18
C GLY A 73 6.55 1.15 18.26
N LYS A 74 5.24 1.28 18.15
CA LYS A 74 4.30 0.15 18.13
C LYS A 74 3.87 -0.16 16.71
N ILE A 75 3.70 -1.45 16.39
CA ILE A 75 3.08 -1.84 15.12
C ILE A 75 1.67 -1.26 15.09
N SER A 76 1.41 -0.44 14.09
CA SER A 76 0.09 0.14 13.87
C SER A 76 -0.75 -0.81 13.03
N THR A 77 -1.89 -1.20 13.56
CA THR A 77 -2.91 -1.90 12.78
C THR A 77 -3.68 -0.98 11.85
N ASN A 78 -3.55 0.35 12.01
CA ASN A 78 -4.16 1.34 11.14
C ASN A 78 -3.13 1.91 10.17
N ALA A 79 -3.48 1.98 8.88
CA ALA A 79 -2.69 2.59 7.83
C ALA A 79 -3.50 3.63 7.07
N GLN A 80 -2.90 4.78 6.80
CA GLN A 80 -3.53 5.82 5.98
C GLN A 80 -3.69 5.34 4.54
N PRO A 81 -4.80 5.70 3.87
CA PRO A 81 -4.94 5.44 2.44
C PRO A 81 -3.85 6.16 1.64
N LEU A 82 -3.36 5.49 0.58
CA LEU A 82 -2.47 6.12 -0.39
C LEU A 82 -3.17 7.34 -1.00
N ASN A 83 -2.49 8.46 -1.05
CA ASN A 83 -3.00 9.64 -1.73
C ASN A 83 -2.94 9.44 -3.25
N MET A 84 -4.10 9.26 -3.88
CA MET A 84 -4.26 9.00 -5.31
C MET A 84 -5.21 10.00 -5.95
N PRO A 85 -4.98 10.42 -7.21
CA PRO A 85 -6.00 11.17 -7.95
C PRO A 85 -7.24 10.29 -8.16
N GLN A 86 -8.43 10.87 -8.13
CA GLN A 86 -9.64 10.19 -8.55
C GLN A 86 -9.79 10.32 -10.07
N TYR A 87 -9.76 9.21 -10.78
CA TYR A 87 -10.12 9.12 -12.19
C TYR A 87 -11.39 8.31 -12.36
N TYR A 88 -12.23 8.74 -13.32
CA TYR A 88 -13.43 8.00 -13.72
C TYR A 88 -13.26 7.47 -15.14
N GLN A 89 -13.57 6.19 -15.36
CA GLN A 89 -13.52 5.58 -16.70
C GLN A 89 -14.43 6.25 -17.71
N GLY A 90 -15.54 6.81 -17.23
CA GLY A 90 -16.54 7.54 -18.02
C GLY A 90 -16.26 9.02 -18.25
N ASP A 91 -15.12 9.56 -17.78
CA ASP A 91 -14.77 10.98 -17.94
C ASP A 91 -14.78 11.40 -19.42
N ALA A 92 -15.29 12.61 -19.69
CA ALA A 92 -15.46 13.13 -21.06
C ALA A 92 -14.12 13.18 -21.86
N ARG A 93 -12.99 13.31 -21.15
CA ARG A 93 -11.66 13.37 -21.77
C ARG A 93 -11.25 12.07 -22.47
N TRP A 94 -11.78 10.92 -22.06
CA TRP A 94 -11.39 9.61 -22.58
C TRP A 94 -12.52 8.57 -22.64
N GLY A 95 -13.65 8.78 -21.98
CA GLY A 95 -14.71 7.79 -21.87
C GLY A 95 -15.25 7.28 -23.22
N SER A 96 -15.23 8.10 -24.27
CA SER A 96 -15.64 7.72 -25.63
C SER A 96 -14.56 7.00 -26.43
N LYS A 97 -13.28 6.98 -25.95
CA LYS A 97 -12.18 6.34 -26.67
C LYS A 97 -12.47 4.83 -26.80
N ARG A 98 -12.43 4.36 -28.06
CA ARG A 98 -12.74 2.97 -28.40
C ARG A 98 -11.48 2.11 -28.34
N TYR A 99 -11.61 0.92 -27.78
CA TYR A 99 -10.63 -0.15 -27.78
C TYR A 99 -11.31 -1.45 -28.22
N GLY A 100 -11.07 -1.85 -29.47
CA GLY A 100 -11.65 -3.08 -30.01
C GLY A 100 -13.17 -3.19 -29.81
N LEU A 101 -13.58 -4.14 -28.98
CA LEU A 101 -14.99 -4.49 -28.78
C LEU A 101 -15.79 -3.44 -27.98
N SER A 102 -15.11 -2.50 -27.25
CA SER A 102 -15.83 -1.60 -26.34
C SER A 102 -15.14 -0.23 -26.19
N THR A 103 -15.59 0.60 -25.26
CA THR A 103 -15.06 1.92 -24.96
C THR A 103 -14.51 1.99 -23.54
N MET A 104 -13.69 3.00 -23.24
CA MET A 104 -13.22 3.26 -21.88
C MET A 104 -14.35 3.36 -20.87
N ARG A 105 -15.43 4.07 -21.23
CA ARG A 105 -16.61 4.23 -20.37
C ARG A 105 -17.18 2.90 -19.90
N ASN A 106 -17.26 1.91 -20.78
CA ASN A 106 -17.96 0.66 -20.51
C ASN A 106 -17.04 -0.39 -19.83
N THR A 107 -15.72 -0.35 -20.12
CA THR A 107 -14.81 -1.46 -19.76
C THR A 107 -13.46 -0.98 -19.24
N GLY A 108 -13.30 0.31 -19.00
CA GLY A 108 -12.04 0.92 -18.58
C GLY A 108 -11.73 0.81 -17.08
N CYS A 109 -12.43 -0.02 -16.31
CA CYS A 109 -12.23 -0.10 -14.86
C CYS A 109 -10.79 -0.48 -14.48
N VAL A 110 -10.21 -1.49 -15.10
CA VAL A 110 -8.82 -1.92 -14.82
C VAL A 110 -7.80 -0.84 -15.18
N PRO A 111 -7.71 -0.32 -16.42
CA PRO A 111 -6.72 0.71 -16.73
C PRO A 111 -6.93 1.99 -15.92
N THR A 112 -8.16 2.37 -15.58
CA THR A 112 -8.44 3.55 -14.75
C THR A 112 -8.01 3.33 -13.29
N SER A 113 -8.30 2.18 -12.69
CA SER A 113 -7.85 1.80 -11.36
C SER A 113 -6.33 1.79 -11.25
N LEU A 114 -5.66 1.18 -12.23
CA LEU A 114 -4.19 1.14 -12.26
C LEU A 114 -3.58 2.53 -12.45
N ALA A 115 -4.17 3.40 -13.28
CA ALA A 115 -3.70 4.78 -13.43
C ALA A 115 -3.78 5.58 -12.13
N MET A 116 -4.82 5.37 -11.31
CA MET A 116 -4.94 6.00 -9.99
C MET A 116 -3.80 5.56 -9.08
N VAL A 117 -3.56 4.25 -8.94
CA VAL A 117 -2.53 3.75 -8.04
C VAL A 117 -1.11 4.08 -8.51
N PHE A 118 -0.83 4.01 -9.81
CA PHE A 118 0.48 4.39 -10.35
C PHE A 118 0.77 5.87 -10.10
N SER A 119 -0.21 6.75 -10.31
CA SER A 119 -0.08 8.17 -10.00
C SER A 119 0.14 8.42 -8.51
N GLY A 120 -0.55 7.70 -7.65
CA GLY A 120 -0.35 7.77 -6.19
C GLY A 120 1.03 7.28 -5.74
N LEU A 121 1.62 6.33 -6.47
CA LEU A 121 2.98 5.82 -6.25
C LEU A 121 4.06 6.66 -6.97
N GLY A 122 3.71 7.84 -7.48
CA GLY A 122 4.64 8.81 -8.07
C GLY A 122 4.82 8.72 -9.59
N LYS A 123 4.15 7.81 -10.28
CA LYS A 123 4.20 7.67 -11.74
C LYS A 123 2.98 8.30 -12.38
N GLN A 124 3.02 9.59 -12.67
CA GLN A 124 1.89 10.34 -13.25
C GLN A 124 1.49 9.78 -14.62
N VAL A 125 0.35 9.13 -14.69
CA VAL A 125 -0.22 8.53 -15.91
C VAL A 125 -1.73 8.75 -16.00
N LYS A 126 -2.25 8.80 -17.21
CA LYS A 126 -3.71 8.87 -17.46
C LYS A 126 -4.28 7.46 -17.66
N PRO A 127 -5.59 7.28 -17.45
CA PRO A 127 -6.27 6.02 -17.77
C PRO A 127 -6.03 5.50 -19.18
N THR A 128 -5.96 6.41 -20.17
CA THR A 128 -5.68 6.06 -21.56
C THR A 128 -4.25 5.58 -21.79
N ASP A 129 -3.27 6.08 -21.04
CA ASP A 129 -1.88 5.64 -21.19
C ASP A 129 -1.76 4.17 -20.78
N VAL A 130 -2.41 3.79 -19.66
CA VAL A 130 -2.46 2.41 -19.20
C VAL A 130 -3.28 1.52 -20.16
N ALA A 131 -4.42 2.02 -20.62
CA ALA A 131 -5.25 1.31 -21.60
C ALA A 131 -4.52 1.05 -22.91
N ASP A 132 -3.78 2.04 -23.44
CA ASP A 132 -2.96 1.92 -24.66
C ASP A 132 -1.87 0.86 -24.48
N VAL A 133 -1.17 0.87 -23.35
CA VAL A 133 -0.15 -0.12 -23.01
C VAL A 133 -0.72 -1.54 -23.04
N ILE A 134 -1.85 -1.79 -22.39
CA ILE A 134 -2.46 -3.13 -22.37
C ILE A 134 -2.96 -3.50 -23.79
N TYR A 135 -3.66 -2.58 -24.45
CA TYR A 135 -4.31 -2.86 -25.74
C TYR A 135 -3.30 -3.13 -26.85
N TYR A 136 -2.25 -2.31 -26.98
CA TYR A 136 -1.32 -2.46 -28.11
C TYR A 136 -0.28 -3.56 -27.89
N ASN A 137 0.02 -3.92 -26.65
CA ASN A 137 1.07 -4.91 -26.35
C ASN A 137 0.54 -6.28 -25.94
N THR A 138 -0.78 -6.43 -25.73
CA THR A 138 -1.40 -7.69 -25.31
C THR A 138 -2.71 -7.97 -26.05
N ASN A 139 -3.30 -9.11 -25.80
CA ASN A 139 -4.67 -9.43 -26.21
C ASN A 139 -5.67 -9.38 -25.04
N GLU A 140 -5.30 -8.75 -23.94
CA GLU A 140 -5.99 -8.86 -22.65
C GLU A 140 -6.97 -7.70 -22.36
N PHE A 141 -7.18 -6.79 -23.33
CA PHE A 141 -8.15 -5.69 -23.21
C PHE A 141 -9.00 -5.56 -24.45
N ASN A 142 -10.30 -5.88 -24.37
CA ASN A 142 -11.33 -5.72 -25.42
C ASN A 142 -10.99 -6.32 -26.81
N LYS A 143 -10.13 -7.35 -26.85
CA LYS A 143 -9.77 -8.02 -28.12
C LYS A 143 -10.45 -9.37 -28.25
N ARG A 144 -10.23 -10.29 -27.31
CA ARG A 144 -10.85 -11.63 -27.30
C ARG A 144 -12.18 -11.59 -26.57
N GLU A 145 -12.20 -10.89 -25.45
CA GLU A 145 -13.34 -10.72 -24.59
C GLU A 145 -13.49 -9.23 -24.20
N VAL A 146 -14.67 -8.85 -23.76
CA VAL A 146 -14.95 -7.50 -23.26
C VAL A 146 -14.37 -7.33 -21.87
N GLY A 147 -13.62 -6.27 -21.65
CA GLY A 147 -12.94 -5.99 -20.39
C GLY A 147 -11.44 -6.27 -20.42
N THR A 148 -10.82 -6.33 -19.25
CA THR A 148 -9.39 -6.58 -19.06
C THR A 148 -9.20 -7.74 -18.09
N SER A 149 -8.43 -8.75 -18.47
CA SER A 149 -8.11 -9.89 -17.61
C SER A 149 -7.06 -9.52 -16.52
N GLY A 150 -6.90 -10.38 -15.52
CA GLY A 150 -5.82 -10.31 -14.54
C GLY A 150 -4.42 -10.30 -15.16
N ARG A 151 -4.23 -10.96 -16.33
CA ARG A 151 -2.96 -10.89 -17.09
C ARG A 151 -2.69 -9.49 -17.62
N GLY A 152 -3.73 -8.80 -18.12
CA GLY A 152 -3.62 -7.42 -18.58
C GLY A 152 -3.25 -6.47 -17.45
N ALA A 153 -3.87 -6.63 -16.28
CA ALA A 153 -3.51 -5.89 -15.08
C ALA A 153 -2.06 -6.14 -14.67
N ALA A 154 -1.65 -7.40 -14.58
CA ALA A 154 -0.28 -7.80 -14.23
C ALA A 154 0.77 -7.27 -15.22
N TYR A 155 0.43 -7.29 -16.53
CA TYR A 155 1.30 -6.72 -17.56
C TYR A 155 1.51 -5.22 -17.35
N ALA A 156 0.43 -4.46 -17.14
CA ALA A 156 0.52 -3.02 -16.91
C ALA A 156 1.32 -2.68 -15.65
N ILE A 157 1.10 -3.39 -14.55
CA ILE A 157 1.85 -3.18 -13.30
C ILE A 157 3.36 -3.29 -13.56
N ARG A 158 3.81 -4.34 -14.22
CA ARG A 158 5.23 -4.54 -14.54
C ARG A 158 5.76 -3.53 -15.55
N HIS A 159 4.98 -3.20 -16.59
CA HIS A 159 5.36 -2.22 -17.61
C HIS A 159 5.69 -0.85 -17.00
N TYR A 160 4.93 -0.43 -16.00
CA TYR A 160 5.17 0.84 -15.31
C TYR A 160 6.24 0.76 -14.22
N GLY A 161 6.93 -0.39 -14.06
CA GLY A 161 8.06 -0.57 -13.15
C GLY A 161 7.67 -0.92 -11.72
N PHE A 162 6.44 -1.38 -11.51
CA PHE A 162 5.98 -1.85 -10.20
C PHE A 162 5.99 -3.38 -10.12
N ASN A 163 6.10 -3.91 -8.91
CA ASN A 163 5.89 -5.31 -8.60
C ASN A 163 4.48 -5.55 -8.06
N TYR A 164 4.05 -6.79 -8.12
CA TYR A 164 2.84 -7.24 -7.43
C TYR A 164 3.02 -8.63 -6.83
N SER A 165 2.21 -8.92 -5.82
CA SER A 165 2.00 -10.27 -5.30
C SER A 165 0.51 -10.56 -5.26
N VAL A 166 0.12 -11.78 -5.62
CA VAL A 166 -1.28 -12.21 -5.57
C VAL A 166 -1.66 -12.55 -4.14
N ILE A 167 -2.80 -12.06 -3.69
CA ILE A 167 -3.34 -12.29 -2.36
C ILE A 167 -4.17 -13.58 -2.38
N GLN A 168 -3.82 -14.55 -1.52
CA GLN A 168 -4.42 -15.87 -1.44
C GLN A 168 -5.38 -16.04 -0.26
N SER A 169 -5.30 -15.16 0.74
CA SER A 169 -6.15 -15.23 1.92
C SER A 169 -6.58 -13.85 2.40
N LYS A 170 -7.64 -13.82 3.22
CA LYS A 170 -8.12 -12.59 3.85
C LYS A 170 -7.06 -11.99 4.79
N GLU A 171 -6.30 -12.82 5.46
CA GLU A 171 -5.22 -12.40 6.36
C GLU A 171 -4.12 -11.68 5.58
N GLN A 172 -3.74 -12.17 4.39
CA GLN A 172 -2.81 -11.49 3.49
C GLN A 172 -3.36 -10.15 2.98
N LEU A 173 -4.68 -10.06 2.72
CA LEU A 173 -5.33 -8.79 2.37
C LEU A 173 -5.21 -7.79 3.52
N VAL A 174 -5.54 -8.21 4.73
CA VAL A 174 -5.43 -7.37 5.94
C VAL A 174 -3.99 -6.90 6.14
N GLN A 175 -3.00 -7.80 6.06
CA GLN A 175 -1.59 -7.45 6.20
C GLN A 175 -1.12 -6.44 5.13
N ALA A 176 -1.51 -6.64 3.87
CA ALA A 176 -1.19 -5.70 2.79
C ALA A 176 -1.75 -4.30 3.07
N LEU A 177 -3.02 -4.21 3.49
CA LEU A 177 -3.68 -2.95 3.80
C LEU A 177 -3.09 -2.27 5.05
N GLN A 178 -2.79 -3.04 6.11
CA GLN A 178 -2.14 -2.55 7.33
C GLN A 178 -0.72 -2.04 7.07
N SER A 179 -0.01 -2.65 6.11
CA SER A 179 1.30 -2.16 5.67
C SER A 179 1.24 -0.93 4.76
N GLY A 180 0.04 -0.37 4.52
CA GLY A 180 -0.16 0.83 3.70
C GLY A 180 -0.06 0.60 2.18
N ARG A 181 0.11 -0.66 1.74
CA ARG A 181 0.22 -0.97 0.31
C ARG A 181 -1.15 -1.00 -0.36
N PRO A 182 -1.30 -0.38 -1.55
CA PRO A 182 -2.53 -0.44 -2.30
C PRO A 182 -2.76 -1.83 -2.89
N VAL A 183 -4.03 -2.22 -2.98
CA VAL A 183 -4.45 -3.49 -3.54
C VAL A 183 -5.38 -3.24 -4.72
N PHE A 184 -5.01 -3.74 -5.89
CA PHE A 184 -5.92 -3.92 -7.02
C PHE A 184 -6.88 -5.06 -6.69
N ALA A 185 -8.18 -4.84 -6.82
CA ALA A 185 -9.22 -5.78 -6.45
C ALA A 185 -10.23 -5.95 -7.58
N ALA A 186 -10.35 -7.16 -8.11
CA ALA A 186 -11.46 -7.55 -8.99
C ALA A 186 -12.64 -8.03 -8.13
N MET A 187 -13.77 -7.34 -8.26
CA MET A 187 -14.96 -7.50 -7.44
C MET A 187 -16.12 -8.10 -8.24
N ALA A 188 -16.91 -8.94 -7.59
CA ALA A 188 -18.17 -9.47 -8.09
C ALA A 188 -19.36 -8.78 -7.39
N ASN A 189 -20.54 -9.41 -7.45
CA ASN A 189 -21.77 -8.86 -6.87
C ASN A 189 -21.60 -8.44 -5.41
N GLY A 190 -21.94 -7.20 -5.11
CA GLY A 190 -21.81 -6.63 -3.78
C GLY A 190 -21.82 -5.10 -3.76
N TYR A 191 -20.82 -4.51 -3.15
CA TYR A 191 -20.74 -3.05 -2.99
C TYR A 191 -20.59 -2.31 -4.33
N PHE A 192 -19.77 -2.86 -5.25
CA PHE A 192 -19.35 -2.20 -6.49
C PHE A 192 -20.04 -2.74 -7.74
N VAL A 193 -20.63 -3.92 -7.66
CA VAL A 193 -21.31 -4.60 -8.76
C VAL A 193 -22.72 -4.98 -8.31
N LYS A 194 -23.71 -4.76 -9.17
CA LYS A 194 -25.08 -5.22 -8.95
C LYS A 194 -25.41 -6.35 -9.93
N GLY A 195 -25.74 -7.52 -9.38
CA GLY A 195 -25.99 -8.73 -10.17
C GLY A 195 -24.72 -9.52 -10.50
N ASN A 196 -24.87 -10.57 -11.30
CA ASN A 196 -23.79 -11.54 -11.59
C ASN A 196 -23.34 -11.54 -13.07
N TYR A 197 -23.63 -10.45 -13.79
CA TYR A 197 -23.40 -10.40 -15.24
C TYR A 197 -22.03 -9.85 -15.64
N TYR A 198 -21.32 -9.24 -14.70
CA TYR A 198 -19.99 -8.65 -14.94
C TYR A 198 -19.22 -8.53 -13.63
N THR A 199 -17.93 -8.26 -13.75
CA THR A 199 -17.03 -7.95 -12.64
C THR A 199 -16.52 -6.52 -12.74
N HIS A 200 -15.94 -5.99 -11.68
CA HIS A 200 -15.46 -4.61 -11.63
C HIS A 200 -14.15 -4.49 -10.89
N ALA A 201 -13.26 -3.63 -11.35
CA ALA A 201 -11.98 -3.39 -10.71
C ALA A 201 -12.01 -2.09 -9.89
N VAL A 202 -11.52 -2.18 -8.65
CA VAL A 202 -11.34 -1.04 -7.74
C VAL A 202 -9.95 -1.08 -7.10
N ILE A 203 -9.50 0.02 -6.49
CA ILE A 203 -8.31 0.05 -5.64
C ILE A 203 -8.71 0.13 -4.19
N LEU A 204 -8.16 -0.76 -3.38
CA LEU A 204 -8.28 -0.73 -1.92
C LEU A 204 -6.99 -0.13 -1.34
N SER A 205 -7.12 0.74 -0.35
CA SER A 205 -5.97 1.42 0.25
C SER A 205 -6.29 1.90 1.66
N GLY A 206 -5.31 1.76 2.55
CA GLY A 206 -5.47 2.07 3.96
C GLY A 206 -6.28 1.04 4.73
N TYR A 207 -6.09 1.03 6.03
CA TYR A 207 -6.78 0.14 6.96
C TYR A 207 -7.14 0.87 8.23
N GLN A 208 -8.37 0.76 8.68
CA GLN A 208 -8.83 1.32 9.95
C GLN A 208 -9.96 0.48 10.55
N ASN A 209 -9.71 -0.10 11.71
CA ASN A 209 -10.73 -0.82 12.48
C ASN A 209 -11.53 -1.86 11.65
N GLY A 210 -10.82 -2.72 10.90
CA GLY A 210 -11.45 -3.76 10.07
C GLY A 210 -11.99 -3.27 8.73
N LYS A 211 -11.77 -2.00 8.36
CA LYS A 211 -12.25 -1.40 7.12
C LYS A 211 -11.09 -0.94 6.23
N THR A 212 -11.31 -0.90 4.93
CA THR A 212 -10.43 -0.33 3.92
C THR A 212 -11.15 0.72 3.08
N LYS A 213 -10.42 1.72 2.60
CA LYS A 213 -10.96 2.73 1.69
C LYS A 213 -10.88 2.23 0.26
N ALA A 214 -11.98 2.33 -0.49
CA ALA A 214 -12.00 1.95 -1.89
C ALA A 214 -12.02 3.18 -2.80
N MET A 215 -11.25 3.11 -3.90
CA MET A 215 -11.29 4.05 -5.01
C MET A 215 -11.93 3.34 -6.20
N ASP A 216 -13.13 3.77 -6.55
CA ASP A 216 -13.96 3.20 -7.62
C ASP A 216 -13.82 4.07 -8.88
N PRO A 217 -13.38 3.49 -10.02
CA PRO A 217 -13.22 4.24 -11.26
C PRO A 217 -14.53 4.51 -12.02
N ASP A 218 -15.65 3.95 -11.58
CA ASP A 218 -16.94 4.10 -12.29
C ASP A 218 -17.99 4.87 -11.51
N ASN A 219 -17.97 4.80 -10.18
CA ASN A 219 -19.08 5.27 -9.38
C ASN A 219 -18.67 6.25 -8.28
N ALA A 220 -19.14 7.50 -8.40
CA ALA A 220 -18.89 8.55 -7.41
C ALA A 220 -19.54 8.29 -6.03
N TYR A 221 -20.56 7.43 -5.96
CA TYR A 221 -21.21 7.08 -4.69
C TYR A 221 -20.49 6.00 -3.90
N THR A 222 -19.66 5.18 -4.54
CA THR A 222 -18.89 4.10 -3.92
C THR A 222 -17.46 4.49 -3.67
N THR A 223 -16.88 5.39 -4.47
CA THR A 223 -15.49 5.83 -4.31
C THR A 223 -15.26 6.64 -3.03
N GLY A 224 -14.06 6.53 -2.47
CA GLY A 224 -13.61 7.31 -1.32
C GLY A 224 -14.22 6.89 0.03
N LYS A 225 -15.04 5.84 0.08
CA LYS A 225 -15.70 5.33 1.30
C LYS A 225 -14.92 4.17 1.93
N TRP A 226 -15.16 3.96 3.22
CA TRP A 226 -14.61 2.86 3.98
C TRP A 226 -15.56 1.66 4.00
N TYR A 227 -15.04 0.48 3.66
CA TYR A 227 -15.77 -0.78 3.56
C TYR A 227 -15.19 -1.84 4.48
N ASP A 228 -16.04 -2.68 5.05
CA ASP A 228 -15.63 -3.83 5.86
C ASP A 228 -14.81 -4.82 5.02
N VAL A 229 -13.63 -5.19 5.50
CA VAL A 229 -12.68 -6.05 4.76
C VAL A 229 -13.21 -7.48 4.61
N ASN A 230 -14.02 -7.99 5.55
CA ASN A 230 -14.62 -9.32 5.39
C ASN A 230 -15.62 -9.31 4.23
N ASN A 231 -16.45 -8.25 4.12
CA ASN A 231 -17.38 -8.12 3.00
C ASN A 231 -16.64 -7.93 1.66
N ILE A 232 -15.58 -7.13 1.63
CA ILE A 232 -14.70 -7.01 0.46
C ILE A 232 -14.17 -8.39 0.04
N TRP A 233 -13.63 -9.16 0.98
CA TRP A 233 -13.12 -10.50 0.69
C TRP A 233 -14.20 -11.45 0.16
N ASN A 234 -15.39 -11.42 0.73
CA ASN A 234 -16.50 -12.28 0.33
C ASN A 234 -17.10 -11.90 -1.05
N GLN A 235 -16.95 -10.63 -1.46
CA GLN A 235 -17.43 -10.10 -2.74
C GLN A 235 -16.36 -10.11 -3.85
N ARG A 236 -15.22 -10.77 -3.63
CA ARG A 236 -14.18 -10.87 -4.65
C ARG A 236 -14.66 -11.68 -5.85
N SER A 237 -14.12 -11.37 -7.01
CA SER A 237 -14.40 -12.11 -8.24
C SER A 237 -13.82 -13.53 -8.19
N PHE A 238 -14.57 -14.46 -8.74
CA PHE A 238 -14.12 -15.83 -9.06
C PHE A 238 -14.11 -16.09 -10.58
N ASP A 239 -14.32 -15.02 -11.37
CA ASP A 239 -14.25 -15.12 -12.82
C ASP A 239 -12.87 -15.63 -13.25
N PRO A 240 -12.79 -16.63 -14.17
CA PRO A 240 -11.51 -17.17 -14.63
C PRO A 240 -10.57 -16.12 -15.22
N ALA A 241 -11.10 -15.09 -15.92
CA ALA A 241 -10.27 -14.02 -16.47
C ALA A 241 -9.64 -13.15 -15.37
N ASP A 242 -10.36 -12.88 -14.29
CA ASP A 242 -9.85 -12.10 -13.15
C ASP A 242 -8.85 -12.90 -12.31
N THR A 243 -9.10 -14.20 -12.14
CA THR A 243 -8.30 -15.08 -11.26
C THR A 243 -7.14 -15.77 -11.97
N ILE A 244 -6.94 -15.50 -13.27
CA ILE A 244 -5.94 -16.18 -14.12
C ILE A 244 -4.50 -16.08 -13.58
N MET A 245 -4.22 -15.09 -12.74
CA MET A 245 -2.92 -14.90 -12.07
C MET A 245 -2.82 -15.62 -10.71
N GLY A 246 -3.83 -16.43 -10.36
CA GLY A 246 -3.91 -17.19 -9.12
C GLY A 246 -4.79 -16.56 -8.04
N GLY A 247 -5.45 -15.44 -8.31
CA GLY A 247 -6.38 -14.76 -7.41
C GLY A 247 -6.86 -13.44 -7.99
N SER A 248 -7.94 -12.91 -7.43
CA SER A 248 -8.60 -11.68 -7.89
C SER A 248 -8.03 -10.40 -7.29
N PHE A 249 -7.10 -10.51 -6.34
CA PHE A 249 -6.48 -9.35 -5.68
C PHE A 249 -4.96 -9.38 -5.86
N MET A 250 -4.38 -8.21 -6.16
CA MET A 250 -2.94 -8.01 -6.31
C MET A 250 -2.50 -6.84 -5.44
N VAL A 251 -1.63 -7.09 -4.47
CA VAL A 251 -0.96 -6.00 -3.74
C VAL A 251 0.14 -5.42 -4.63
N ILE A 252 0.14 -4.08 -4.77
CA ILE A 252 1.08 -3.36 -5.64
C ILE A 252 2.13 -2.67 -4.77
N GLY A 253 3.40 -2.77 -5.18
CA GLY A 253 4.52 -2.12 -4.50
C GLY A 253 5.60 -1.65 -5.45
N SER A 254 6.45 -0.74 -4.98
CA SER A 254 7.72 -0.41 -5.63
C SER A 254 8.75 -1.52 -5.38
N ASN A 255 9.70 -1.65 -6.29
CA ASN A 255 10.90 -2.47 -6.12
C ASN A 255 11.77 -1.92 -4.97
#